data_5864cac7d8fbe0e54eb2e0e0ddc2de72
#
_entry.id   5864cac7d8fbe0e54eb2e0e0ddc2de72
#
_cell.length_a   1.000
_cell.length_b   1.000
_cell.length_c   1.000
_cell.angle_alpha   90.00
_cell.angle_beta   90.00
_cell.angle_gamma   90.00
#
_symmetry.space_group_name_H-M   'P 1'
#
loop_
_entity.id
_entity.type
_entity.pdbx_description
1 polymer ?
#
loop_
_entity_poly.entity_id
_entity_poly.type
_entity_poly.pdbx_seq_one_letter_code
_entity_poly.pdbx_strand_id
1 'polypeptide(L)'
;DFYGIMDAASSFFRPESLMDGDKFIDVDDPDYYFTDAMSEKACEMISRSMSKENPFFLYLSYTAPHWPLHAKPEDIAKYEGKYLKGWDYFRTARHEEMKGLGIVDSKWDISPRDSDVGNWEDAKYPDWEDSKMAAYSAMIDSMDQGIGKVIDSLKKNNQFENTLIFFMSDNGGCAELMREDGDWSNTSQWETNLINGEPVRVGNIPNLRPGPGTTFQSYETPWTNVSNSPFRLFKRWIHEGGISAPLIVHWPEKINEPRVESEPLHIMDIPATSIDAAGANYPNEFNGNKIKPLEGESFLNLLSNKWSREKPMYWEHEGNQGIRKGEWKLVKEYGGDWELYNMNDDRTELNNLAGKEKDRVKEMSTEWESWSKISNVLPWPVDPNVMAKRLEGDHSHIHQHRGPTAGQIAEGKGKFL
;
A
#
# COMPACT_ATOMS: atom_id res chain seq x y z
N ASP A 1 -8.63 21.45 2.72
CA ASP A 1 -8.67 21.21 1.26
C ASP A 1 -8.66 19.69 1.05
N PHE A 2 -9.39 19.20 0.05
CA PHE A 2 -9.46 17.79 -0.32
C PHE A 2 -9.54 17.66 -1.84
N TYR A 3 -8.86 16.67 -2.40
CA TYR A 3 -9.03 16.23 -3.78
C TYR A 3 -8.71 14.74 -3.85
N GLY A 4 -9.65 13.92 -4.29
CA GLY A 4 -9.47 12.47 -4.34
C GLY A 4 -10.75 11.69 -4.58
N ILE A 5 -10.62 10.39 -4.75
CA ILE A 5 -11.74 9.46 -4.89
C ILE A 5 -12.25 9.00 -3.52
N MET A 6 -13.56 8.76 -3.43
CA MET A 6 -14.20 8.26 -2.20
C MET A 6 -14.34 6.73 -2.19
N ASP A 7 -14.26 6.09 -3.35
CA ASP A 7 -14.30 4.64 -3.49
C ASP A 7 -12.90 4.04 -3.46
N ALA A 8 -12.80 2.73 -3.22
CA ALA A 8 -11.53 2.05 -3.01
C ALA A 8 -10.65 1.95 -4.26
N ALA A 9 -11.25 1.81 -5.44
CA ALA A 9 -10.56 1.73 -6.72
C ALA A 9 -11.40 2.35 -7.84
N SER A 10 -10.74 2.91 -8.84
CA SER A 10 -11.40 3.58 -9.95
C SER A 10 -10.48 3.67 -11.17
N SER A 11 -11.02 4.02 -12.32
CA SER A 11 -10.22 4.34 -13.50
C SER A 11 -9.34 5.56 -13.25
N PHE A 12 -8.08 5.51 -13.71
CA PHE A 12 -7.18 6.67 -13.64
C PHE A 12 -7.48 7.74 -14.70
N PHE A 13 -8.21 7.38 -15.77
CA PHE A 13 -8.59 8.30 -16.83
C PHE A 13 -9.97 8.91 -16.63
N ARG A 14 -10.83 8.19 -15.92
CA ARG A 14 -12.16 8.67 -15.55
C ARG A 14 -12.54 8.12 -14.19
N PRO A 15 -11.98 8.71 -13.10
CA PRO A 15 -12.31 8.25 -11.76
C PRO A 15 -13.78 8.53 -11.44
N GLU A 16 -14.46 7.51 -10.93
CA GLU A 16 -15.79 7.67 -10.32
C GLU A 16 -15.60 8.21 -8.89
N SER A 17 -16.68 8.78 -8.32
CA SER A 17 -16.67 9.36 -6.97
C SER A 17 -15.52 10.36 -6.67
N LEU A 18 -15.00 11.03 -7.69
CA LEU A 18 -13.99 12.08 -7.51
C LEU A 18 -14.59 13.30 -6.83
N MET A 19 -13.91 13.83 -5.83
CA MET A 19 -14.31 15.05 -5.13
C MET A 19 -13.22 16.11 -5.20
N ASP A 20 -13.65 17.39 -5.30
CA ASP A 20 -12.83 18.58 -5.04
C ASP A 20 -13.51 19.38 -3.92
N GLY A 21 -12.83 19.48 -2.77
CA GLY A 21 -13.44 19.99 -1.54
C GLY A 21 -14.54 19.05 -1.04
N ASP A 22 -15.77 19.58 -0.95
CA ASP A 22 -16.96 18.87 -0.48
C ASP A 22 -17.93 18.49 -1.63
N LYS A 23 -17.48 18.60 -2.89
CA LYS A 23 -18.32 18.38 -4.08
C LYS A 23 -17.78 17.24 -4.93
N PHE A 24 -18.68 16.36 -5.36
CA PHE A 24 -18.40 15.43 -6.43
C PHE A 24 -18.26 16.19 -7.76
N ILE A 25 -17.25 15.78 -8.52
CA ILE A 25 -16.97 16.33 -9.84
C ILE A 25 -16.88 15.19 -10.86
N ASP A 26 -17.33 15.45 -12.06
CA ASP A 26 -17.14 14.57 -13.22
C ASP A 26 -15.89 15.03 -14.01
N VAL A 27 -15.24 14.07 -14.64
CA VAL A 27 -14.11 14.33 -15.53
C VAL A 27 -14.62 14.34 -16.96
N ASP A 28 -14.46 15.48 -17.63
CA ASP A 28 -14.82 15.74 -19.06
C ASP A 28 -13.60 15.99 -19.94
N ASP A 29 -12.42 16.10 -19.37
CA ASP A 29 -11.18 16.23 -20.10
C ASP A 29 -10.72 14.87 -20.61
N PRO A 30 -10.62 14.65 -21.93
CA PRO A 30 -10.16 13.38 -22.51
C PRO A 30 -8.68 13.08 -22.22
N ASP A 31 -7.88 14.10 -21.88
CA ASP A 31 -6.46 13.95 -21.56
C ASP A 31 -6.21 13.82 -20.05
N TYR A 32 -7.27 13.75 -19.27
CA TYR A 32 -7.18 13.61 -17.82
C TYR A 32 -6.47 12.33 -17.39
N TYR A 33 -5.53 12.46 -16.45
CA TYR A 33 -4.89 11.34 -15.77
C TYR A 33 -4.79 11.62 -14.28
N PHE A 34 -5.39 10.75 -13.45
CA PHE A 34 -5.61 11.02 -12.03
C PHE A 34 -4.31 11.25 -11.25
N THR A 35 -3.23 10.50 -11.55
CA THR A 35 -1.91 10.69 -10.92
C THR A 35 -1.35 12.08 -11.17
N ASP A 36 -1.49 12.60 -12.39
CA ASP A 36 -1.05 13.96 -12.74
C ASP A 36 -1.91 15.00 -12.02
N ALA A 37 -3.23 14.82 -12.04
CA ALA A 37 -4.17 15.72 -11.39
C ALA A 37 -3.94 15.82 -9.87
N MET A 38 -3.64 14.69 -9.20
CA MET A 38 -3.29 14.68 -7.78
C MET A 38 -2.03 15.52 -7.51
N SER A 39 -1.01 15.39 -8.35
CA SER A 39 0.26 16.12 -8.23
C SER A 39 0.06 17.61 -8.43
N GLU A 40 -0.75 17.99 -9.41
CA GLU A 40 -1.09 19.40 -9.71
C GLU A 40 -1.89 20.02 -8.57
N LYS A 41 -2.89 19.32 -8.06
CA LYS A 41 -3.64 19.77 -6.87
C LYS A 41 -2.77 19.91 -5.63
N ALA A 42 -1.83 18.99 -5.42
CA ALA A 42 -0.84 19.12 -4.34
C ALA A 42 -0.01 20.39 -4.47
N CYS A 43 0.50 20.69 -5.68
CA CYS A 43 1.23 21.92 -5.95
C CYS A 43 0.37 23.19 -5.73
N GLU A 44 -0.91 23.18 -6.14
CA GLU A 44 -1.86 24.26 -5.87
C GLU A 44 -2.07 24.46 -4.36
N MET A 45 -2.29 23.37 -3.60
CA MET A 45 -2.48 23.42 -2.16
C MET A 45 -1.25 23.96 -1.43
N ILE A 46 -0.04 23.52 -1.82
CA ILE A 46 1.22 24.05 -1.30
C ILE A 46 1.29 25.57 -1.57
N SER A 47 1.09 25.98 -2.82
CA SER A 47 1.18 27.40 -3.19
C SER A 47 0.18 28.28 -2.42
N ARG A 48 -1.04 27.79 -2.21
CA ARG A 48 -2.04 28.49 -1.38
C ARG A 48 -1.65 28.57 0.09
N SER A 49 -0.96 27.57 0.61
CA SER A 49 -0.53 27.56 2.02
C SER A 49 0.55 28.62 2.29
N MET A 50 1.34 29.01 1.29
CA MET A 50 2.39 30.03 1.43
C MET A 50 1.86 31.42 1.77
N SER A 51 0.59 31.69 1.52
CA SER A 51 -0.06 32.95 1.92
C SER A 51 -0.44 32.99 3.40
N LYS A 52 -0.25 31.87 4.13
CA LYS A 52 -0.59 31.73 5.54
C LYS A 52 0.69 31.68 6.39
N GLU A 53 0.62 32.21 7.60
CA GLU A 53 1.75 32.18 8.56
C GLU A 53 1.99 30.81 9.20
N ASN A 54 0.98 29.91 9.14
CA ASN A 54 1.03 28.60 9.76
C ASN A 54 1.72 27.57 8.85
N PRO A 55 2.44 26.59 9.43
CA PRO A 55 2.94 25.46 8.66
C PRO A 55 1.78 24.66 8.03
N PHE A 56 2.05 23.97 6.94
CA PHE A 56 1.07 23.08 6.31
C PHE A 56 1.33 21.61 6.67
N PHE A 57 0.28 20.82 6.59
CA PHE A 57 0.33 19.37 6.53
C PHE A 57 -0.35 18.91 5.24
N LEU A 58 0.36 18.14 4.42
CA LEU A 58 -0.17 17.56 3.18
C LEU A 58 -0.08 16.04 3.25
N TYR A 59 -1.21 15.37 3.07
CA TYR A 59 -1.26 13.93 2.85
C TYR A 59 -1.57 13.68 1.37
N LEU A 60 -0.55 13.29 0.59
CA LEU A 60 -0.65 13.00 -0.83
C LEU A 60 -0.68 11.49 -1.04
N SER A 61 -1.88 10.94 -1.14
CA SER A 61 -2.13 9.51 -1.23
C SER A 61 -2.36 9.10 -2.69
N TYR A 62 -1.28 8.83 -3.42
CA TYR A 62 -1.39 8.30 -4.76
C TYR A 62 -2.06 6.92 -4.76
N THR A 63 -2.97 6.70 -5.72
CA THR A 63 -3.53 5.37 -5.99
C THR A 63 -2.58 4.51 -6.84
N ALA A 64 -1.73 5.12 -7.65
CA ALA A 64 -0.67 4.45 -8.38
C ALA A 64 0.36 3.83 -7.39
N PRO A 65 0.87 2.62 -7.65
CA PRO A 65 0.64 1.76 -8.82
C PRO A 65 -0.39 0.63 -8.60
N HIS A 66 -1.38 0.80 -7.73
CA HIS A 66 -2.46 -0.17 -7.53
C HIS A 66 -3.23 -0.41 -8.85
N TRP A 67 -3.79 -1.60 -9.04
CA TRP A 67 -4.68 -1.82 -10.18
C TRP A 67 -5.90 -0.87 -10.16
N PRO A 68 -6.50 -0.56 -11.32
CA PRO A 68 -6.22 -1.07 -12.68
C PRO A 68 -4.88 -0.57 -13.22
N LEU A 69 -4.21 -1.42 -14.03
CA LEU A 69 -2.96 -1.06 -14.69
C LEU A 69 -3.23 -0.04 -15.81
N HIS A 70 -3.38 1.21 -15.43
CA HIS A 70 -3.65 2.34 -16.30
C HIS A 70 -2.44 3.26 -16.36
N ALA A 71 -1.89 3.48 -17.55
CA ALA A 71 -0.76 4.38 -17.74
C ALA A 71 -0.80 5.03 -19.12
N LYS A 72 -0.13 6.17 -19.23
CA LYS A 72 -0.03 6.90 -20.49
C LYS A 72 0.84 6.13 -21.51
N PRO A 73 0.47 6.11 -22.81
CA PRO A 73 1.20 5.35 -23.82
C PRO A 73 2.69 5.69 -23.91
N GLU A 74 3.03 6.97 -23.78
CA GLU A 74 4.42 7.46 -23.83
C GLU A 74 5.27 6.94 -22.66
N ASP A 75 4.66 6.75 -21.48
CA ASP A 75 5.35 6.18 -20.33
C ASP A 75 5.47 4.66 -20.46
N ILE A 76 4.44 3.97 -20.97
CA ILE A 76 4.49 2.52 -21.26
C ILE A 76 5.62 2.19 -22.25
N ALA A 77 5.74 2.96 -23.33
CA ALA A 77 6.75 2.75 -24.37
C ALA A 77 8.19 2.73 -23.84
N LYS A 78 8.46 3.36 -22.71
CA LYS A 78 9.78 3.33 -22.03
C LYS A 78 10.12 1.95 -21.48
N TYR A 79 9.14 1.10 -21.22
CA TYR A 79 9.27 -0.15 -20.47
C TYR A 79 8.92 -1.40 -21.30
N GLU A 80 8.35 -1.26 -22.48
CA GLU A 80 8.04 -2.39 -23.37
C GLU A 80 9.28 -3.24 -23.67
N GLY A 81 9.12 -4.56 -23.59
CA GLY A 81 10.17 -5.54 -23.86
C GLY A 81 11.22 -5.70 -22.76
N LYS A 82 11.14 -4.92 -21.68
CA LYS A 82 12.15 -4.98 -20.59
C LYS A 82 11.97 -6.18 -19.67
N TYR A 83 10.78 -6.77 -19.60
CA TYR A 83 10.43 -7.83 -18.66
C TYR A 83 10.42 -9.24 -19.27
N LEU A 84 10.78 -9.39 -20.53
CA LEU A 84 10.84 -10.68 -21.25
C LEU A 84 11.84 -11.68 -20.68
N LYS A 85 12.73 -11.26 -19.77
CA LYS A 85 13.60 -12.18 -19.00
C LYS A 85 12.83 -12.93 -17.91
N GLY A 86 11.61 -12.50 -17.59
CA GLY A 86 10.68 -13.15 -16.69
C GLY A 86 10.95 -12.95 -15.21
N TRP A 87 9.97 -13.38 -14.42
CA TRP A 87 9.93 -13.13 -12.98
C TRP A 87 11.07 -13.78 -12.21
N ASP A 88 11.57 -14.96 -12.58
CA ASP A 88 12.68 -15.60 -11.88
C ASP A 88 13.97 -14.79 -11.98
N TYR A 89 14.24 -14.25 -13.17
CA TYR A 89 15.36 -13.35 -13.40
C TYR A 89 15.23 -12.07 -12.54
N PHE A 90 14.07 -11.42 -12.58
CA PHE A 90 13.90 -10.15 -11.88
C PHE A 90 13.87 -10.29 -10.37
N ARG A 91 13.34 -11.40 -9.83
CA ARG A 91 13.43 -11.70 -8.40
C ARG A 91 14.90 -11.75 -7.94
N THR A 92 15.71 -12.49 -8.64
CA THR A 92 17.13 -12.64 -8.32
C THR A 92 17.88 -11.31 -8.52
N ALA A 93 17.70 -10.65 -9.66
CA ALA A 93 18.37 -9.39 -9.96
C ALA A 93 18.06 -8.31 -8.91
N ARG A 94 16.79 -8.17 -8.51
CA ARG A 94 16.36 -7.24 -7.46
C ARG A 94 17.03 -7.55 -6.13
N HIS A 95 17.09 -8.81 -5.72
CA HIS A 95 17.71 -9.21 -4.46
C HIS A 95 19.20 -8.88 -4.43
N GLU A 96 19.94 -9.20 -5.50
CA GLU A 96 21.36 -8.88 -5.60
C GLU A 96 21.62 -7.36 -5.61
N GLU A 97 20.78 -6.59 -6.27
CA GLU A 97 20.87 -5.13 -6.27
C GLU A 97 20.63 -4.55 -4.86
N MET A 98 19.61 -5.05 -4.16
CA MET A 98 19.32 -4.61 -2.79
C MET A 98 20.46 -4.93 -1.82
N LYS A 99 21.16 -6.07 -2.00
CA LYS A 99 22.38 -6.38 -1.25
C LYS A 99 23.50 -5.38 -1.59
N GLY A 100 23.69 -5.10 -2.88
CA GLY A 100 24.70 -4.14 -3.34
C GLY A 100 24.49 -2.72 -2.79
N LEU A 101 23.23 -2.32 -2.60
CA LEU A 101 22.83 -1.04 -2.02
C LEU A 101 22.83 -1.05 -0.48
N GLY A 102 23.06 -2.20 0.16
CA GLY A 102 23.00 -2.33 1.62
C GLY A 102 21.60 -2.22 2.22
N ILE A 103 20.55 -2.38 1.40
CA ILE A 103 19.13 -2.34 1.84
C ILE A 103 18.77 -3.65 2.56
N VAL A 104 19.35 -4.77 2.12
CA VAL A 104 19.20 -6.07 2.76
C VAL A 104 20.57 -6.64 3.09
N ASP A 105 20.67 -7.38 4.21
CA ASP A 105 21.89 -8.05 4.61
C ASP A 105 22.22 -9.18 3.63
N SER A 106 23.50 -9.35 3.32
CA SER A 106 23.98 -10.41 2.42
C SER A 106 23.68 -11.83 2.93
N LYS A 107 23.49 -12.02 4.23
CA LYS A 107 23.12 -13.29 4.86
C LYS A 107 21.64 -13.69 4.69
N TRP A 108 20.79 -12.76 4.28
CA TRP A 108 19.36 -13.06 4.08
C TRP A 108 19.15 -13.62 2.67
N ASP A 109 18.92 -14.92 2.60
CA ASP A 109 18.63 -15.60 1.34
C ASP A 109 17.28 -15.15 0.78
N ILE A 110 17.16 -15.21 -0.55
CA ILE A 110 15.89 -14.94 -1.21
C ILE A 110 14.87 -16.05 -0.86
N SER A 111 13.65 -15.68 -0.58
CA SER A 111 12.57 -16.66 -0.37
C SER A 111 12.37 -17.52 -1.63
N PRO A 112 11.89 -18.76 -1.50
CA PRO A 112 11.45 -19.54 -2.64
C PRO A 112 10.41 -18.77 -3.47
N ARG A 113 10.36 -19.05 -4.78
CA ARG A 113 9.24 -18.58 -5.60
C ARG A 113 7.93 -19.07 -4.99
N ASP A 114 6.88 -18.25 -5.03
CA ASP A 114 5.57 -18.65 -4.55
C ASP A 114 5.08 -19.93 -5.23
N SER A 115 4.44 -20.83 -4.49
CA SER A 115 4.02 -22.14 -4.98
C SER A 115 3.01 -22.08 -6.13
N ASP A 116 2.25 -20.99 -6.21
CA ASP A 116 1.24 -20.77 -7.26
C ASP A 116 1.85 -20.17 -8.54
N VAL A 117 3.15 -19.87 -8.53
CA VAL A 117 3.87 -19.29 -9.66
C VAL A 117 4.68 -20.36 -10.40
N GLY A 118 4.33 -20.65 -11.64
CA GLY A 118 5.07 -21.54 -12.52
C GLY A 118 6.43 -20.98 -12.97
N ASN A 119 7.23 -21.79 -13.67
CA ASN A 119 8.47 -21.29 -14.28
C ASN A 119 8.15 -20.31 -15.41
N TRP A 120 9.03 -19.33 -15.60
CA TRP A 120 8.88 -18.38 -16.72
C TRP A 120 8.85 -19.06 -18.09
N GLU A 121 9.66 -20.10 -18.27
CA GLU A 121 9.73 -20.86 -19.53
C GLU A 121 8.40 -21.53 -19.89
N ASP A 122 7.51 -21.73 -18.92
CA ASP A 122 6.19 -22.31 -19.10
C ASP A 122 5.10 -21.24 -19.29
N ALA A 123 5.46 -19.96 -19.30
CA ALA A 123 4.51 -18.85 -19.45
C ALA A 123 3.84 -18.91 -20.84
N LYS A 124 2.50 -18.96 -20.85
CA LYS A 124 1.74 -19.09 -22.10
C LYS A 124 1.75 -17.81 -22.96
N TYR A 125 1.86 -16.65 -22.31
CA TYR A 125 1.70 -15.35 -22.96
C TYR A 125 2.80 -14.37 -22.51
N PRO A 126 4.10 -14.66 -22.77
CA PRO A 126 5.21 -13.86 -22.24
C PRO A 126 5.17 -12.39 -22.65
N ASP A 127 4.71 -12.07 -23.86
CA ASP A 127 4.57 -10.68 -24.32
C ASP A 127 3.47 -9.93 -23.57
N TRP A 128 2.40 -10.64 -23.17
CA TRP A 128 1.35 -10.05 -22.34
C TRP A 128 1.81 -9.86 -20.90
N GLU A 129 2.57 -10.81 -20.36
CA GLU A 129 3.22 -10.67 -19.04
C GLU A 129 4.17 -9.48 -18.99
N ASP A 130 5.01 -9.29 -20.04
CA ASP A 130 5.83 -8.11 -20.20
C ASP A 130 5.00 -6.82 -20.20
N SER A 131 3.89 -6.81 -20.95
CA SER A 131 3.03 -5.63 -21.05
C SER A 131 2.37 -5.24 -19.72
N LYS A 132 2.05 -6.21 -18.84
CA LYS A 132 1.55 -5.91 -17.48
C LYS A 132 2.59 -5.13 -16.68
N MET A 133 3.85 -5.57 -16.72
CA MET A 133 4.93 -4.90 -16.01
C MET A 133 5.34 -3.59 -16.67
N ALA A 134 5.23 -3.48 -17.99
CA ALA A 134 5.45 -2.19 -18.66
C ALA A 134 4.45 -1.14 -18.21
N ALA A 135 3.15 -1.50 -18.15
CA ALA A 135 2.11 -0.60 -17.63
C ALA A 135 2.31 -0.27 -16.14
N TYR A 136 2.62 -1.27 -15.30
CA TYR A 136 2.90 -1.06 -13.88
C TYR A 136 4.08 -0.10 -13.65
N SER A 137 5.17 -0.30 -14.39
CA SER A 137 6.34 0.58 -14.29
C SER A 137 6.06 1.99 -14.80
N ALA A 138 5.24 2.12 -15.83
CA ALA A 138 4.80 3.42 -16.33
C ALA A 138 3.93 4.17 -15.32
N MET A 139 3.10 3.48 -14.53
CA MET A 139 2.35 4.10 -13.43
C MET A 139 3.30 4.67 -12.37
N ILE A 140 4.36 3.93 -12.03
CA ILE A 140 5.40 4.39 -11.08
C ILE A 140 6.17 5.58 -11.66
N ASP A 141 6.54 5.53 -12.94
CA ASP A 141 7.21 6.63 -13.64
C ASP A 141 6.36 7.90 -13.63
N SER A 142 5.06 7.80 -13.95
CA SER A 142 4.14 8.94 -13.88
C SER A 142 4.02 9.51 -12.46
N MET A 143 3.98 8.65 -11.44
CA MET A 143 3.97 9.06 -10.04
C MET A 143 5.29 9.78 -9.66
N ASP A 144 6.43 9.26 -10.06
CA ASP A 144 7.74 9.85 -9.81
C ASP A 144 7.86 11.24 -10.46
N GLN A 145 7.39 11.39 -11.71
CA GLN A 145 7.29 12.70 -12.39
C GLN A 145 6.42 13.67 -11.58
N GLY A 146 5.28 13.19 -11.07
CA GLY A 146 4.38 13.97 -10.22
C GLY A 146 5.04 14.40 -8.91
N ILE A 147 5.77 13.51 -8.24
CA ILE A 147 6.57 13.83 -7.05
C ILE A 147 7.62 14.88 -7.38
N GLY A 148 8.28 14.76 -8.54
CA GLY A 148 9.22 15.78 -9.03
C GLY A 148 8.60 17.18 -9.09
N LYS A 149 7.37 17.30 -9.64
CA LYS A 149 6.62 18.58 -9.66
C LYS A 149 6.38 19.14 -8.25
N VAL A 150 6.00 18.27 -7.30
CA VAL A 150 5.77 18.65 -5.89
C VAL A 150 7.07 19.15 -5.24
N ILE A 151 8.18 18.46 -5.42
CA ILE A 151 9.50 18.85 -4.93
C ILE A 151 9.93 20.20 -5.52
N ASP A 152 9.73 20.40 -6.82
CA ASP A 152 10.04 21.68 -7.49
C ASP A 152 9.15 22.82 -6.99
N SER A 153 7.88 22.55 -6.68
CA SER A 153 6.99 23.52 -6.03
C SER A 153 7.51 23.91 -4.65
N LEU A 154 7.98 22.98 -3.84
CA LEU A 154 8.59 23.27 -2.53
C LEU A 154 9.87 24.11 -2.67
N LYS A 155 10.75 23.76 -3.62
CA LYS A 155 11.98 24.53 -3.91
C LYS A 155 11.67 25.95 -4.36
N LYS A 156 10.72 26.11 -5.29
CA LYS A 156 10.28 27.42 -5.79
C LYS A 156 9.74 28.32 -4.69
N ASN A 157 9.12 27.74 -3.68
CA ASN A 157 8.56 28.45 -2.52
C ASN A 157 9.55 28.54 -1.34
N ASN A 158 10.82 28.14 -1.49
CA ASN A 158 11.85 28.12 -0.45
C ASN A 158 11.44 27.30 0.80
N GLN A 159 10.67 26.24 0.61
CA GLN A 159 10.19 25.37 1.71
C GLN A 159 10.89 24.00 1.75
N PHE A 160 11.61 23.62 0.68
CA PHE A 160 12.16 22.28 0.53
C PHE A 160 13.11 21.89 1.67
N GLU A 161 13.99 22.79 2.09
CA GLU A 161 14.98 22.52 3.13
C GLU A 161 14.34 22.26 4.50
N ASN A 162 13.23 22.96 4.81
CA ASN A 162 12.50 22.84 6.06
C ASN A 162 11.15 22.13 5.91
N THR A 163 11.06 21.15 5.04
CA THR A 163 9.90 20.27 4.92
C THR A 163 10.29 18.84 5.25
N LEU A 164 9.63 18.24 6.26
CA LEU A 164 9.72 16.82 6.55
C LEU A 164 8.84 16.07 5.54
N ILE A 165 9.47 15.24 4.71
CA ILE A 165 8.79 14.45 3.68
C ILE A 165 8.93 12.96 4.03
N PHE A 166 7.81 12.26 4.07
CA PHE A 166 7.74 10.81 4.12
C PHE A 166 7.26 10.29 2.76
N PHE A 167 7.98 9.34 2.18
CA PHE A 167 7.50 8.58 1.03
C PHE A 167 7.53 7.09 1.37
N MET A 168 6.40 6.41 1.20
CA MET A 168 6.26 5.00 1.54
C MET A 168 5.21 4.31 0.68
N SER A 169 5.27 2.98 0.62
CA SER A 169 4.13 2.13 0.27
C SER A 169 3.37 1.78 1.55
N ASP A 170 2.05 1.63 1.47
CA ASP A 170 1.19 1.28 2.60
C ASP A 170 1.25 -0.21 2.97
N ASN A 171 1.52 -1.08 1.99
CA ASN A 171 1.66 -2.53 2.14
C ASN A 171 2.57 -3.12 1.05
N GLY A 172 2.80 -4.42 1.12
CA GLY A 172 3.44 -5.16 0.04
C GLY A 172 2.60 -5.20 -1.23
N GLY A 173 3.15 -5.70 -2.31
CA GLY A 173 2.48 -5.78 -3.61
C GLY A 173 1.16 -6.54 -3.55
N CYS A 174 0.25 -6.20 -4.46
CA CYS A 174 -1.10 -6.75 -4.52
C CYS A 174 -1.18 -7.88 -5.56
N ALA A 175 -1.48 -9.11 -5.12
CA ALA A 175 -1.54 -10.30 -5.97
C ALA A 175 -2.95 -10.60 -6.53
N GLU A 176 -3.88 -9.69 -6.36
CA GLU A 176 -5.28 -9.89 -6.75
C GLU A 176 -5.42 -10.14 -8.25
N LEU A 177 -6.20 -11.17 -8.59
CA LEU A 177 -6.55 -11.53 -9.95
C LEU A 177 -7.84 -10.81 -10.35
N MET A 178 -7.79 -10.00 -11.40
CA MET A 178 -9.01 -9.46 -12.02
C MET A 178 -9.65 -10.53 -12.89
N ARG A 179 -10.83 -11.01 -12.50
CA ARG A 179 -11.60 -11.97 -13.29
C ARG A 179 -12.26 -11.29 -14.48
N GLU A 180 -12.49 -12.06 -15.57
CA GLU A 180 -13.16 -11.56 -16.76
C GLU A 180 -14.60 -11.09 -16.48
N ASP A 181 -15.09 -10.18 -17.32
CA ASP A 181 -16.45 -9.66 -17.29
C ASP A 181 -17.49 -10.78 -17.13
N GLY A 182 -18.41 -10.62 -16.21
CA GLY A 182 -19.49 -11.58 -15.95
C GLY A 182 -19.20 -12.65 -14.89
N ASP A 183 -17.94 -12.86 -14.50
CA ASP A 183 -17.55 -13.82 -13.46
C ASP A 183 -17.76 -13.28 -12.03
N TRP A 184 -17.94 -12.00 -11.90
CA TRP A 184 -18.14 -11.33 -10.62
C TRP A 184 -19.60 -10.86 -10.47
N SER A 185 -20.17 -11.10 -9.30
CA SER A 185 -21.53 -10.65 -8.99
C SER A 185 -21.68 -9.11 -8.92
N ASN A 186 -20.61 -8.35 -9.02
CA ASN A 186 -20.55 -6.89 -8.90
C ASN A 186 -19.58 -6.22 -9.89
N THR A 187 -19.36 -6.80 -11.06
CA THR A 187 -18.50 -6.18 -12.09
C THR A 187 -19.00 -4.82 -12.57
N SER A 188 -20.30 -4.56 -12.44
CA SER A 188 -20.89 -3.28 -12.83
C SER A 188 -20.27 -2.05 -12.16
N GLN A 189 -19.63 -2.20 -11.01
CA GLN A 189 -18.90 -1.09 -10.36
C GLN A 189 -17.57 -0.74 -11.06
N TRP A 190 -17.03 -1.66 -11.86
CA TRP A 190 -15.80 -1.48 -12.61
C TRP A 190 -16.04 -1.26 -14.12
N GLU A 191 -17.27 -1.53 -14.56
CA GLU A 191 -17.71 -1.37 -15.97
C GLU A 191 -18.10 0.09 -16.22
N THR A 192 -17.13 0.98 -16.09
CA THR A 192 -17.36 2.38 -16.43
C THR A 192 -17.05 2.60 -17.91
N ASN A 193 -17.84 3.42 -18.60
CA ASN A 193 -17.50 3.86 -19.94
C ASN A 193 -16.51 5.02 -19.87
N LEU A 194 -15.59 5.07 -20.81
CA LEU A 194 -14.76 6.25 -21.01
C LEU A 194 -15.60 7.48 -21.41
N ILE A 195 -15.00 8.66 -21.34
CA ILE A 195 -15.63 9.95 -21.72
C ILE A 195 -16.21 9.88 -23.15
N ASN A 196 -15.51 9.19 -24.05
CA ASN A 196 -15.95 8.97 -25.45
C ASN A 196 -17.00 7.89 -25.61
N GLY A 197 -17.46 7.25 -24.52
CA GLY A 197 -18.46 6.17 -24.56
C GLY A 197 -17.90 4.79 -24.92
N GLU A 198 -16.58 4.62 -25.03
CA GLU A 198 -15.97 3.31 -25.26
C GLU A 198 -16.15 2.39 -24.04
N PRO A 199 -16.50 1.09 -24.25
CA PRO A 199 -16.67 0.15 -23.15
C PRO A 199 -15.34 -0.22 -22.54
N VAL A 200 -15.31 -0.36 -21.21
CA VAL A 200 -14.15 -0.88 -20.47
C VAL A 200 -14.25 -2.41 -20.39
N ARG A 201 -13.15 -3.09 -20.70
CA ARG A 201 -13.00 -4.54 -20.55
C ARG A 201 -12.34 -4.85 -19.22
N VAL A 202 -13.07 -5.52 -18.34
CA VAL A 202 -12.61 -5.94 -17.02
C VAL A 202 -12.08 -7.36 -17.04
N GLY A 203 -10.94 -7.57 -16.40
CA GLY A 203 -10.35 -8.89 -16.23
C GLY A 203 -8.95 -9.04 -16.84
N ASN A 204 -8.20 -9.96 -16.28
CA ASN A 204 -6.88 -10.32 -16.79
C ASN A 204 -7.01 -11.24 -18.02
N ILE A 205 -7.44 -10.63 -19.14
CA ILE A 205 -7.74 -11.30 -20.40
C ILE A 205 -6.44 -11.47 -21.19
N PRO A 206 -6.00 -12.70 -21.48
CA PRO A 206 -4.77 -12.94 -22.23
C PRO A 206 -4.72 -12.19 -23.57
N ASN A 207 -3.58 -11.58 -23.86
CA ASN A 207 -3.32 -10.74 -25.04
C ASN A 207 -4.10 -9.42 -25.13
N LEU A 208 -4.98 -9.11 -24.18
CA LEU A 208 -5.50 -7.75 -24.02
C LEU A 208 -4.45 -6.91 -23.28
N ARG A 209 -3.79 -5.99 -23.96
CA ARG A 209 -2.71 -5.20 -23.36
C ARG A 209 -3.27 -4.22 -22.32
N PRO A 210 -2.78 -4.22 -21.07
CA PRO A 210 -3.14 -3.20 -20.09
C PRO A 210 -2.50 -1.85 -20.44
N GLY A 211 -2.98 -0.82 -19.80
CA GLY A 211 -2.49 0.56 -19.98
C GLY A 211 -3.60 1.53 -20.28
N PRO A 212 -4.36 1.36 -21.39
CA PRO A 212 -5.43 2.27 -21.74
C PRO A 212 -6.63 2.14 -20.78
N GLY A 213 -7.39 3.23 -20.64
CA GLY A 213 -8.60 3.26 -19.82
C GLY A 213 -9.72 2.32 -20.30
N THR A 214 -9.59 1.72 -21.49
CA THR A 214 -10.50 0.68 -22.01
C THR A 214 -10.25 -0.70 -21.40
N THR A 215 -9.25 -0.87 -20.54
CA THR A 215 -8.92 -2.12 -19.86
C THR A 215 -8.95 -1.95 -18.33
N PHE A 216 -9.17 -3.03 -17.60
CA PHE A 216 -9.14 -3.02 -16.14
C PHE A 216 -8.49 -4.31 -15.66
N GLN A 217 -7.17 -4.29 -15.47
CA GLN A 217 -6.33 -5.46 -15.22
C GLN A 217 -5.40 -5.27 -14.03
N SER A 218 -4.87 -6.36 -13.48
CA SER A 218 -3.84 -6.41 -12.45
C SER A 218 -2.60 -7.15 -12.94
N TYR A 219 -1.48 -7.08 -12.20
CA TYR A 219 -0.24 -7.75 -12.56
C TYR A 219 -0.07 -9.14 -11.92
N GLU A 220 -1.01 -9.55 -11.05
CA GLU A 220 -1.16 -10.89 -10.46
C GLU A 220 0.02 -11.36 -9.59
N THR A 221 -0.10 -12.59 -9.06
CA THR A 221 0.86 -13.22 -8.15
C THR A 221 2.29 -13.30 -8.69
N PRO A 222 2.55 -13.68 -9.98
CA PRO A 222 3.93 -13.80 -10.45
C PRO A 222 4.75 -12.53 -10.31
N TRP A 223 4.20 -11.40 -10.72
CA TRP A 223 4.87 -10.11 -10.66
C TRP A 223 4.83 -9.48 -9.26
N THR A 224 3.80 -9.78 -8.47
CA THR A 224 3.78 -9.43 -7.05
C THR A 224 4.93 -10.11 -6.32
N ASN A 225 5.20 -11.37 -6.61
CA ASN A 225 6.32 -12.10 -6.02
C ASN A 225 7.69 -11.51 -6.42
N VAL A 226 7.78 -10.86 -7.60
CA VAL A 226 8.95 -10.04 -7.98
C VAL A 226 9.02 -8.77 -7.13
N SER A 227 7.92 -8.02 -7.05
CA SER A 227 7.86 -6.73 -6.34
C SER A 227 8.25 -6.84 -4.87
N ASN A 228 7.94 -7.97 -4.22
CA ASN A 228 8.20 -8.21 -2.82
C ASN A 228 9.54 -8.90 -2.53
N SER A 229 10.31 -9.30 -3.56
CA SER A 229 11.62 -9.93 -3.34
C SER A 229 12.51 -9.07 -2.45
N PRO A 230 13.23 -9.67 -1.50
CA PRO A 230 13.44 -11.12 -1.27
C PRO A 230 12.40 -11.78 -0.37
N PHE A 231 11.40 -11.06 0.11
CA PHE A 231 10.43 -11.52 1.10
C PHE A 231 9.38 -12.46 0.49
N ARG A 232 8.80 -13.31 1.32
CA ARG A 232 7.70 -14.21 0.95
C ARG A 232 6.34 -13.55 1.16
N LEU A 233 5.34 -14.02 0.39
CA LEU A 233 3.96 -13.54 0.43
C LEU A 233 3.81 -12.06 0.04
N PHE A 234 2.65 -11.47 0.24
CA PHE A 234 2.28 -10.16 -0.31
C PHE A 234 1.12 -9.55 0.49
N LYS A 235 0.59 -8.41 0.08
CA LYS A 235 -0.59 -7.77 0.66
C LYS A 235 -1.60 -8.81 1.12
N ARG A 236 -2.17 -8.66 2.30
CA ARG A 236 -3.05 -9.58 3.03
C ARG A 236 -2.33 -10.37 4.13
N TRP A 237 -1.12 -10.87 3.88
CA TRP A 237 -0.35 -11.62 4.88
C TRP A 237 0.45 -10.70 5.79
N ILE A 238 0.75 -11.21 7.00
CA ILE A 238 1.56 -10.49 7.99
C ILE A 238 3.05 -10.88 7.91
N HIS A 239 3.40 -11.76 6.98
CA HIS A 239 4.79 -12.02 6.61
C HIS A 239 5.44 -10.79 5.97
N GLU A 240 6.78 -10.73 5.95
CA GLU A 240 7.49 -9.53 5.51
C GLU A 240 7.06 -9.04 4.11
N GLY A 241 6.76 -9.95 3.18
CA GLY A 241 6.29 -9.54 1.85
C GLY A 241 4.95 -8.79 1.87
N GLY A 242 4.15 -8.95 2.91
CA GLY A 242 2.89 -8.20 3.05
C GLY A 242 3.02 -6.88 3.79
N ILE A 243 3.99 -6.76 4.72
CA ILE A 243 4.07 -5.62 5.65
C ILE A 243 5.38 -4.84 5.60
N SER A 244 6.49 -5.41 5.07
CA SER A 244 7.78 -4.73 5.01
C SER A 244 7.86 -3.79 3.80
N ALA A 245 7.12 -2.70 3.86
CA ALA A 245 7.12 -1.67 2.85
C ALA A 245 8.33 -0.71 3.02
N PRO A 246 8.89 -0.17 1.91
CA PRO A 246 9.96 0.81 2.00
C PRO A 246 9.44 2.15 2.54
N LEU A 247 10.30 2.84 3.29
CA LEU A 247 10.09 4.21 3.75
C LEU A 247 11.31 5.07 3.42
N ILE A 248 11.09 6.22 2.80
CA ILE A 248 12.11 7.26 2.63
C ILE A 248 11.70 8.45 3.50
N VAL A 249 12.64 8.98 4.26
CA VAL A 249 12.47 10.19 5.06
C VAL A 249 13.45 11.25 4.59
N HIS A 250 12.94 12.43 4.27
CA HIS A 250 13.73 13.54 3.79
C HIS A 250 13.43 14.82 4.61
N TRP A 251 14.45 15.42 5.19
CA TRP A 251 14.40 16.70 5.89
C TRP A 251 15.80 17.33 5.96
N PRO A 252 16.24 18.06 4.95
CA PRO A 252 17.63 18.56 4.85
C PRO A 252 18.11 19.35 6.07
N GLU A 253 17.27 20.18 6.68
CA GLU A 253 17.65 20.91 7.91
C GLU A 253 17.98 20.01 9.11
N LYS A 254 17.53 18.76 9.12
CA LYS A 254 17.67 17.85 10.28
C LYS A 254 18.49 16.60 9.96
N ILE A 255 18.53 16.18 8.70
CA ILE A 255 19.25 14.98 8.25
C ILE A 255 20.51 15.44 7.52
N ASN A 256 21.65 15.35 8.18
CA ASN A 256 22.92 15.86 7.66
C ASN A 256 23.51 14.96 6.56
N GLU A 257 23.28 13.64 6.66
CA GLU A 257 23.83 12.66 5.73
C GLU A 257 22.82 11.55 5.41
N PRO A 258 22.75 11.10 4.16
CA PRO A 258 21.92 9.97 3.78
C PRO A 258 22.44 8.67 4.38
N ARG A 259 21.56 7.82 4.84
CA ARG A 259 21.89 6.49 5.36
C ARG A 259 20.72 5.52 5.21
N VAL A 260 21.02 4.24 5.28
CA VAL A 260 20.02 3.16 5.39
C VAL A 260 19.84 2.83 6.86
N GLU A 261 18.60 2.83 7.30
CA GLU A 261 18.19 2.45 8.66
C GLU A 261 17.42 1.12 8.63
N SER A 262 17.67 0.27 9.61
CA SER A 262 17.00 -1.02 9.76
C SER A 262 16.09 -1.12 10.98
N GLU A 263 15.93 -0.03 11.74
CA GLU A 263 14.95 0.02 12.82
C GLU A 263 13.54 -0.21 12.29
N PRO A 264 12.77 -1.12 12.91
CA PRO A 264 11.41 -1.41 12.48
C PRO A 264 10.48 -0.24 12.84
N LEU A 265 9.86 0.31 11.82
CA LEU A 265 8.84 1.35 11.93
C LEU A 265 7.47 0.79 11.54
N HIS A 266 6.43 1.50 11.90
CA HIS A 266 5.05 1.19 11.54
C HIS A 266 4.35 2.45 11.02
N ILE A 267 3.36 2.31 10.16
CA ILE A 267 2.61 3.46 9.61
C ILE A 267 2.00 4.36 10.72
N MET A 268 1.63 3.78 11.88
CA MET A 268 1.13 4.54 13.02
C MET A 268 2.16 5.50 13.64
N ASP A 269 3.45 5.32 13.32
CA ASP A 269 4.53 6.19 13.82
C ASP A 269 4.62 7.49 13.04
N ILE A 270 4.10 7.52 11.82
CA ILE A 270 4.10 8.71 10.97
C ILE A 270 3.31 9.85 11.61
N PRO A 271 2.02 9.67 12.03
CA PRO A 271 1.31 10.72 12.73
C PRO A 271 1.96 11.10 14.07
N ALA A 272 2.51 10.13 14.82
CA ALA A 272 3.22 10.43 16.07
C ALA A 272 4.45 11.31 15.82
N THR A 273 5.25 10.98 14.80
CA THR A 273 6.44 11.76 14.42
C THR A 273 6.06 13.13 13.83
N SER A 274 4.99 13.20 13.06
CA SER A 274 4.51 14.48 12.47
C SER A 274 4.06 15.45 13.55
N ILE A 275 3.34 14.97 14.56
CA ILE A 275 2.88 15.78 15.71
C ILE A 275 4.07 16.27 16.53
N ASP A 276 5.04 15.41 16.79
CA ASP A 276 6.27 15.74 17.52
C ASP A 276 7.11 16.77 16.73
N ALA A 277 7.31 16.56 15.44
CA ALA A 277 8.01 17.50 14.55
C ALA A 277 7.35 18.89 14.50
N ALA A 278 6.02 18.94 14.59
CA ALA A 278 5.24 20.16 14.63
C ALA A 278 5.26 20.85 16.02
N GLY A 279 5.85 20.23 17.06
CA GLY A 279 5.77 20.70 18.44
C GLY A 279 4.33 20.73 18.98
N ALA A 280 3.44 19.93 18.42
CA ALA A 280 2.03 19.87 18.79
C ALA A 280 1.78 18.80 19.85
N ASN A 281 0.65 18.93 20.55
CA ASN A 281 0.21 17.94 21.52
C ASN A 281 -1.00 17.18 20.98
N TYR A 282 -0.93 15.86 20.99
CA TYR A 282 -2.10 15.01 20.70
C TYR A 282 -3.11 15.15 21.86
N PRO A 283 -4.36 15.54 21.59
CA PRO A 283 -5.32 15.80 22.66
C PRO A 283 -5.85 14.49 23.26
N ASN A 284 -6.23 14.54 24.54
CA ASN A 284 -6.91 13.43 25.22
C ASN A 284 -8.44 13.42 24.98
N GLU A 285 -8.96 14.54 24.48
CA GLU A 285 -10.39 14.77 24.25
C GLU A 285 -10.60 15.64 22.99
N PHE A 286 -11.62 15.34 22.21
CA PHE A 286 -12.03 16.13 21.06
C PHE A 286 -13.57 16.25 21.04
N ASN A 287 -14.08 17.47 20.95
CA ASN A 287 -15.52 17.79 20.98
C ASN A 287 -16.28 17.14 22.15
N GLY A 288 -15.68 17.12 23.35
CA GLY A 288 -16.27 16.53 24.56
C GLY A 288 -16.16 15.00 24.65
N ASN A 289 -15.55 14.34 23.69
CA ASN A 289 -15.37 12.89 23.67
C ASN A 289 -13.90 12.54 23.95
N LYS A 290 -13.68 11.58 24.85
CA LYS A 290 -12.35 10.99 25.03
C LYS A 290 -11.92 10.28 23.77
N ILE A 291 -10.70 10.52 23.32
CA ILE A 291 -10.11 9.85 22.19
C ILE A 291 -9.04 8.85 22.62
N LYS A 292 -8.80 7.85 21.79
CA LYS A 292 -7.73 6.88 22.05
C LYS A 292 -6.38 7.58 21.98
N PRO A 293 -5.42 7.24 22.86
CA PRO A 293 -4.05 7.74 22.75
C PRO A 293 -3.40 7.23 21.45
N LEU A 294 -2.37 7.94 20.99
CA LEU A 294 -1.53 7.44 19.88
C LEU A 294 -0.85 6.13 20.29
N GLU A 295 -0.97 5.12 19.45
CA GLU A 295 -0.27 3.84 19.64
C GLU A 295 1.15 3.88 19.07
N GLY A 296 1.39 4.69 18.03
CA GLY A 296 2.69 4.88 17.41
C GLY A 296 3.69 5.59 18.33
N GLU A 297 4.96 5.41 18.00
CA GLU A 297 6.09 6.08 18.64
C GLU A 297 6.73 7.07 17.68
N SER A 298 7.03 8.27 18.18
CA SER A 298 7.80 9.22 17.37
C SER A 298 9.23 8.72 17.18
N PHE A 299 9.64 8.61 15.93
CA PHE A 299 11.03 8.32 15.56
C PHE A 299 11.82 9.57 15.16
N LEU A 300 11.36 10.75 15.58
CA LEU A 300 12.04 12.02 15.26
C LEU A 300 13.51 12.01 15.66
N ASN A 301 13.83 11.41 16.80
CA ASN A 301 15.21 11.27 17.26
C ASN A 301 16.08 10.38 16.35
N LEU A 302 15.49 9.43 15.62
CA LEU A 302 16.23 8.60 14.67
C LEU A 302 16.84 9.46 13.54
N LEU A 303 16.25 10.59 13.19
CA LEU A 303 16.73 11.44 12.09
C LEU A 303 18.12 12.03 12.37
N SER A 304 18.48 12.26 13.61
CA SER A 304 19.76 12.86 14.02
C SER A 304 20.62 12.00 14.95
N ASN A 305 20.02 11.03 15.63
CA ASN A 305 20.64 10.22 16.66
C ASN A 305 20.23 8.75 16.55
N LYS A 306 20.70 7.92 17.48
CA LYS A 306 20.20 6.56 17.65
C LYS A 306 18.85 6.58 18.37
N TRP A 307 17.93 5.78 17.88
CA TRP A 307 16.65 5.50 18.47
C TRP A 307 16.31 4.03 18.23
N SER A 308 15.62 3.41 19.14
CA SER A 308 15.11 2.05 19.01
C SER A 308 13.69 1.98 19.48
N ARG A 309 12.86 1.22 18.79
CA ARG A 309 11.48 0.99 19.18
C ARG A 309 11.39 0.26 20.52
N GLU A 310 10.58 0.77 21.42
CA GLU A 310 10.34 0.16 22.72
C GLU A 310 9.08 -0.70 22.74
N LYS A 311 8.02 -0.25 22.04
CA LYS A 311 6.73 -0.96 22.03
C LYS A 311 6.69 -2.06 20.98
N PRO A 312 6.07 -3.21 21.29
CA PRO A 312 5.77 -4.22 20.28
C PRO A 312 4.85 -3.65 19.19
N MET A 313 4.93 -4.23 18.01
CA MET A 313 4.00 -3.99 16.90
C MET A 313 3.11 -5.21 16.74
N TYR A 314 1.83 -4.97 16.45
CA TYR A 314 0.82 -6.01 16.31
C TYR A 314 0.06 -5.84 15.00
N TRP A 315 -0.31 -6.95 14.41
CA TRP A 315 -1.11 -6.98 13.19
C TRP A 315 -2.18 -8.04 13.26
N GLU A 316 -3.29 -7.75 12.62
CA GLU A 316 -4.31 -8.71 12.22
C GLU A 316 -4.92 -8.26 10.90
N HIS A 317 -5.04 -9.19 9.97
CA HIS A 317 -5.72 -8.98 8.71
C HIS A 317 -6.28 -10.30 8.18
N GLU A 318 -7.61 -10.38 8.00
CA GLU A 318 -8.30 -11.57 7.50
C GLU A 318 -7.94 -12.86 8.24
N GLY A 319 -7.80 -12.78 9.57
CA GLY A 319 -7.43 -13.88 10.43
C GLY A 319 -5.93 -14.20 10.48
N ASN A 320 -5.12 -13.57 9.61
CA ASN A 320 -3.66 -13.61 9.73
C ASN A 320 -3.23 -12.76 10.93
N GLN A 321 -2.28 -13.23 11.70
CA GLN A 321 -1.90 -12.67 12.98
C GLN A 321 -0.40 -12.45 13.05
N GLY A 322 0.04 -11.39 13.73
CA GLY A 322 1.46 -11.15 13.93
C GLY A 322 1.77 -10.21 15.09
N ILE A 323 2.93 -10.45 15.69
CA ILE A 323 3.56 -9.56 16.66
C ILE A 323 5.06 -9.51 16.40
N ARG A 324 5.63 -8.29 16.44
CA ARG A 324 7.06 -8.09 16.46
C ARG A 324 7.48 -7.39 17.74
N LYS A 325 8.44 -7.98 18.46
CA LYS A 325 9.00 -7.48 19.71
C LYS A 325 10.52 -7.55 19.66
N GLY A 326 11.14 -6.39 19.43
CA GLY A 326 12.58 -6.32 19.17
C GLY A 326 12.97 -7.14 17.93
N GLU A 327 13.92 -8.04 18.11
CA GLU A 327 14.42 -8.93 17.06
C GLU A 327 13.49 -10.11 16.72
N TRP A 328 12.46 -10.38 17.52
CA TRP A 328 11.57 -11.52 17.35
C TRP A 328 10.27 -11.15 16.66
N LYS A 329 9.89 -11.97 15.68
CA LYS A 329 8.58 -11.90 15.02
C LYS A 329 7.88 -13.25 15.13
N LEU A 330 6.66 -13.22 15.66
CA LEU A 330 5.75 -14.34 15.68
C LEU A 330 4.62 -14.04 14.71
N VAL A 331 4.38 -14.92 13.75
CA VAL A 331 3.39 -14.72 12.69
C VAL A 331 2.60 -16.01 12.47
N LYS A 332 1.38 -15.87 11.99
CA LYS A 332 0.47 -16.99 11.76
C LYS A 332 -0.45 -16.70 10.60
N GLU A 333 -0.50 -17.60 9.64
CA GLU A 333 -1.55 -17.60 8.61
C GLU A 333 -2.89 -18.05 9.19
N TYR A 334 -3.98 -17.56 8.63
CA TYR A 334 -5.31 -18.03 9.03
C TYR A 334 -5.46 -19.55 8.84
N GLY A 335 -5.81 -20.24 9.92
CA GLY A 335 -5.93 -21.70 9.94
C GLY A 335 -4.62 -22.47 10.08
N GLY A 336 -3.46 -21.78 10.07
CA GLY A 336 -2.14 -22.37 10.28
C GLY A 336 -1.68 -22.36 11.74
N ASP A 337 -0.45 -22.81 11.97
CA ASP A 337 0.25 -22.75 13.24
C ASP A 337 1.09 -21.47 13.35
N TRP A 338 1.53 -21.13 14.57
CA TRP A 338 2.46 -20.06 14.80
C TRP A 338 3.86 -20.37 14.24
N GLU A 339 4.43 -19.42 13.54
CA GLU A 339 5.80 -19.39 13.03
C GLU A 339 6.59 -18.33 13.78
N LEU A 340 7.82 -18.63 14.19
CA LEU A 340 8.69 -17.72 14.94
C LEU A 340 10.01 -17.48 14.21
N TYR A 341 10.40 -16.22 14.07
CA TYR A 341 11.61 -15.83 13.37
C TYR A 341 12.46 -14.84 14.18
N ASN A 342 13.80 -14.99 14.12
CA ASN A 342 14.70 -13.93 14.55
C ASN A 342 15.00 -13.02 13.36
N MET A 343 14.49 -11.81 13.40
CA MET A 343 14.55 -10.87 12.28
C MET A 343 15.93 -10.29 12.01
N ASN A 344 16.86 -10.40 12.97
CA ASN A 344 18.25 -10.03 12.73
C ASN A 344 18.95 -11.05 11.84
N ASP A 345 18.60 -12.34 11.99
CA ASP A 345 19.27 -13.43 11.29
C ASP A 345 18.51 -13.90 10.04
N ASP A 346 17.20 -13.82 10.06
CA ASP A 346 16.30 -14.39 9.05
C ASP A 346 15.11 -13.49 8.77
N ARG A 347 15.36 -12.34 8.15
CA ARG A 347 14.29 -11.42 7.79
C ARG A 347 13.42 -11.91 6.62
N THR A 348 13.89 -12.92 5.91
CA THR A 348 13.13 -13.54 4.81
C THR A 348 12.22 -14.69 5.28
N GLU A 349 12.20 -14.98 6.59
CA GLU A 349 11.26 -15.90 7.23
C GLU A 349 11.36 -17.34 6.68
N LEU A 350 12.59 -17.85 6.56
CA LEU A 350 12.88 -19.19 6.01
C LEU A 350 13.11 -20.26 7.07
N ASN A 351 13.50 -19.87 8.29
CA ASN A 351 13.91 -20.78 9.35
C ASN A 351 12.97 -20.67 10.57
N ASN A 352 11.83 -21.34 10.51
CA ASN A 352 10.85 -21.31 11.59
C ASN A 352 11.41 -21.94 12.89
N LEU A 353 11.55 -21.13 13.93
CA LEU A 353 12.07 -21.52 15.24
C LEU A 353 10.98 -21.91 16.25
N ALA A 354 9.70 -21.88 15.89
CA ALA A 354 8.58 -22.13 16.83
C ALA A 354 8.70 -23.47 17.57
N GLY A 355 9.19 -24.51 16.90
CA GLY A 355 9.39 -25.83 17.51
C GLY A 355 10.50 -25.86 18.58
N LYS A 356 11.49 -24.94 18.48
CA LYS A 356 12.65 -24.85 19.39
C LYS A 356 12.41 -23.86 20.54
N GLU A 357 11.69 -22.78 20.29
CA GLU A 357 11.49 -21.64 21.20
C GLU A 357 10.04 -21.61 21.74
N LYS A 358 9.53 -22.74 22.23
CA LYS A 358 8.13 -22.90 22.66
C LYS A 358 7.67 -21.91 23.72
N ASP A 359 8.54 -21.55 24.66
CA ASP A 359 8.21 -20.60 25.72
C ASP A 359 8.02 -19.18 25.16
N ARG A 360 8.85 -18.79 24.19
CA ARG A 360 8.75 -17.51 23.49
C ARG A 360 7.48 -17.43 22.63
N VAL A 361 7.15 -18.52 21.92
CA VAL A 361 5.88 -18.62 21.17
C VAL A 361 4.71 -18.40 22.11
N LYS A 362 4.70 -19.07 23.28
CA LYS A 362 3.63 -18.92 24.27
C LYS A 362 3.55 -17.49 24.84
N GLU A 363 4.69 -16.90 25.18
CA GLU A 363 4.75 -15.51 25.66
C GLU A 363 4.15 -14.54 24.62
N MET A 364 4.69 -14.55 23.41
CA MET A 364 4.29 -13.59 22.37
C MET A 364 2.86 -13.82 21.88
N SER A 365 2.38 -15.06 21.78
CA SER A 365 0.99 -15.33 21.41
C SER A 365 0.00 -14.87 22.48
N THR A 366 0.33 -15.02 23.77
CA THR A 366 -0.49 -14.50 24.87
C THR A 366 -0.53 -12.96 24.86
N GLU A 367 0.59 -12.32 24.52
CA GLU A 367 0.67 -10.86 24.39
C GLU A 367 -0.18 -10.39 23.21
N TRP A 368 -0.11 -11.05 22.04
CA TRP A 368 -0.98 -10.78 20.90
C TRP A 368 -2.47 -10.95 21.25
N GLU A 369 -2.85 -12.02 21.93
CA GLU A 369 -4.23 -12.25 22.38
C GLU A 369 -4.74 -11.14 23.32
N SER A 370 -3.87 -10.59 24.17
CA SER A 370 -4.21 -9.49 25.05
C SER A 370 -4.45 -8.20 24.26
N TRP A 371 -3.57 -7.90 23.30
CA TRP A 371 -3.74 -6.76 22.38
C TRP A 371 -5.00 -6.91 21.53
N SER A 372 -5.27 -8.08 20.98
CA SER A 372 -6.44 -8.33 20.12
C SER A 372 -7.77 -8.02 20.81
N LYS A 373 -7.86 -8.32 22.11
CA LYS A 373 -9.04 -7.97 22.94
C LYS A 373 -9.21 -6.46 23.11
N ILE A 374 -8.12 -5.74 23.39
CA ILE A 374 -8.11 -4.28 23.56
C ILE A 374 -8.45 -3.58 22.23
N SER A 375 -7.97 -4.13 21.13
CA SER A 375 -8.18 -3.60 19.77
C SER A 375 -9.50 -4.04 19.14
N ASN A 376 -10.31 -4.84 19.86
CA ASN A 376 -11.58 -5.38 19.38
C ASN A 376 -11.44 -6.14 18.05
N VAL A 377 -10.38 -6.95 17.92
CA VAL A 377 -10.21 -7.85 16.78
C VAL A 377 -11.34 -8.86 16.74
N LEU A 378 -12.00 -8.98 15.60
CA LEU A 378 -13.09 -9.91 15.40
C LEU A 378 -12.58 -11.26 14.90
N PRO A 379 -13.28 -12.36 15.22
CA PRO A 379 -12.99 -13.66 14.60
C PRO A 379 -13.13 -13.59 13.08
N TRP A 380 -12.23 -14.23 12.36
CA TRP A 380 -12.32 -14.36 10.91
C TRP A 380 -12.89 -15.76 10.51
N PRO A 381 -13.75 -15.89 9.48
CA PRO A 381 -14.40 -14.76 8.77
C PRO A 381 -15.39 -14.01 9.68
N VAL A 382 -15.49 -12.71 9.47
CA VAL A 382 -16.41 -11.88 10.27
C VAL A 382 -17.84 -12.29 9.95
N ASP A 383 -18.66 -12.47 10.98
CA ASP A 383 -20.11 -12.70 10.81
C ASP A 383 -20.74 -11.57 10.01
N PRO A 384 -21.42 -11.85 8.87
CA PRO A 384 -22.04 -10.83 8.04
C PRO A 384 -23.01 -9.90 8.80
N ASN A 385 -23.70 -10.41 9.82
CA ASN A 385 -24.59 -9.60 10.64
C ASN A 385 -23.82 -8.61 11.54
N VAL A 386 -22.64 -8.97 12.01
CA VAL A 386 -21.78 -8.06 12.78
C VAL A 386 -21.20 -6.99 11.85
N MET A 387 -20.80 -7.36 10.65
CA MET A 387 -20.31 -6.41 9.65
C MET A 387 -21.42 -5.44 9.22
N ALA A 388 -22.63 -5.94 8.92
CA ALA A 388 -23.78 -5.13 8.57
C ALA A 388 -24.07 -4.07 9.64
N LYS A 389 -24.10 -4.44 10.93
CA LYS A 389 -24.32 -3.48 12.04
C LYS A 389 -23.22 -2.43 12.15
N ARG A 390 -21.97 -2.75 11.80
CA ARG A 390 -20.88 -1.75 11.79
C ARG A 390 -21.05 -0.73 10.65
N LEU A 391 -21.60 -1.16 9.52
CA LEU A 391 -21.87 -0.33 8.36
C LEU A 391 -23.17 0.49 8.49
N GLU A 392 -24.07 0.12 9.40
CA GLU A 392 -25.30 0.86 9.71
C GLU A 392 -25.06 2.14 10.55
N GLY A 393 -23.85 2.36 11.08
CA GLY A 393 -23.49 3.65 11.66
C GLY A 393 -23.61 4.76 10.63
N ASP A 394 -23.85 6.01 11.07
CA ASP A 394 -24.22 7.22 10.30
C ASP A 394 -23.30 7.57 9.09
N HIS A 395 -23.10 6.60 8.22
CA HIS A 395 -22.42 6.70 6.92
C HIS A 395 -23.41 6.80 5.76
N SER A 396 -24.68 7.11 6.03
CA SER A 396 -25.74 7.21 5.04
C SER A 396 -25.45 8.18 3.89
N HIS A 397 -24.51 9.09 4.07
CA HIS A 397 -24.07 10.04 3.05
C HIS A 397 -23.02 9.45 2.09
N ILE A 398 -22.29 8.39 2.50
CA ILE A 398 -21.23 7.76 1.70
C ILE A 398 -21.80 6.61 0.86
N HIS A 399 -22.88 5.96 1.33
CA HIS A 399 -23.44 4.74 0.71
C HIS A 399 -24.39 4.96 -0.47
N GLN A 400 -24.61 6.17 -0.96
CA GLN A 400 -25.36 6.38 -2.20
C GLN A 400 -24.60 5.95 -3.46
N HIS A 401 -23.31 5.64 -3.34
CA HIS A 401 -22.45 5.25 -4.44
C HIS A 401 -21.72 3.91 -4.16
N ARG A 402 -22.40 2.79 -4.46
CA ARG A 402 -21.87 1.58 -5.09
C ARG A 402 -21.07 0.54 -4.30
N GLY A 403 -20.99 0.53 -2.99
CA GLY A 403 -20.59 -0.68 -2.25
C GLY A 403 -21.78 -1.63 -2.04
N PRO A 404 -21.55 -2.94 -1.77
CA PRO A 404 -22.66 -3.81 -1.38
C PRO A 404 -23.32 -3.26 -0.13
N THR A 405 -24.66 -3.12 -0.17
CA THR A 405 -25.42 -2.67 0.99
C THR A 405 -25.31 -3.68 2.14
N ALA A 406 -25.53 -3.21 3.38
CA ALA A 406 -25.58 -4.10 4.56
C ALA A 406 -26.49 -5.32 4.33
N GLY A 407 -27.64 -5.13 3.62
CA GLY A 407 -28.53 -6.21 3.22
C GLY A 407 -27.92 -7.18 2.22
N GLN A 408 -27.16 -6.70 1.25
CA GLN A 408 -26.45 -7.56 0.27
C GLN A 408 -25.34 -8.38 0.92
N ILE A 409 -24.64 -7.81 1.91
CA ILE A 409 -23.64 -8.53 2.72
C ILE A 409 -24.32 -9.60 3.57
N ALA A 410 -25.43 -9.27 4.27
CA ALA A 410 -26.19 -10.20 5.09
C ALA A 410 -26.81 -11.36 4.26
N GLU A 411 -27.12 -11.12 2.98
CA GLU A 411 -27.60 -12.12 2.03
C GLU A 411 -26.48 -12.94 1.38
N GLY A 412 -25.22 -12.70 1.73
CA GLY A 412 -24.05 -13.38 1.14
C GLY A 412 -23.77 -12.97 -0.32
N LYS A 413 -24.36 -11.87 -0.79
CA LYS A 413 -24.26 -11.36 -2.17
C LYS A 413 -23.14 -10.32 -2.34
N GLY A 414 -22.28 -10.12 -1.38
CA GLY A 414 -21.09 -9.28 -1.48
C GLY A 414 -19.89 -10.05 -1.00
N LYS A 415 -18.91 -10.29 -1.84
CA LYS A 415 -17.60 -10.74 -1.41
C LYS A 415 -16.71 -9.52 -1.32
N PHE A 416 -16.25 -9.21 -0.11
CA PHE A 416 -15.11 -8.33 0.04
C PHE A 416 -13.88 -9.01 -0.60
N LEU A 417 -13.23 -8.28 -1.46
CA LEU A 417 -11.90 -8.61 -1.99
C LEU A 417 -10.85 -8.39 -0.91
#